data_fc39db77a9e71e587600bf19389e3e0e
#
_entry.id   fc39db77a9e71e587600bf19389e3e0e
#
_cell.length_a   1.000
_cell.length_b   1.000
_cell.length_c   1.000
_cell.angle_alpha   90.00
_cell.angle_beta   90.00
_cell.angle_gamma   90.00
#
_symmetry.space_group_name_H-M   'P 1'
#
loop_
_entity.id
_entity.type
_entity.pdbx_description
1 polymer ?
#
loop_
_entity_poly.entity_id
_entity_poly.type
_entity_poly.pdbx_seq_one_letter_code
_entity_poly.pdbx_strand_id
1 'polypeptide(L)'
;MTPIISVQGLSKTYASGFRALKNVDLEIRRGEIFALLGPNGAGKTTLIGTICGLVRPSAGTIRVDGHDIATDYRATRSLIGLVPQELTTDAFESPWGTVSFSRGLFGKPPDPAHIEKVLRELSLWDKKDAKIITLSGGMKRRLLIAKALSHEPRVLFLDEPTAGVDVELRRDMWQLVRSLREGGVTVILTTHYIEEAEEMADRIGVINKGELILVEDKAELMRKLGKKQ
;
A
#
# COMPACT_ATOMS: atom_id res chain seq x y z
N MET A 1 16.20 3.99 -15.00
CA MET A 1 14.73 4.18 -15.06
C MET A 1 14.34 5.15 -13.97
N THR A 2 13.47 6.13 -14.24
CA THR A 2 13.03 7.10 -13.24
C THR A 2 12.13 6.38 -12.21
N PRO A 3 12.40 6.51 -10.90
CA PRO A 3 11.57 5.90 -9.87
C PRO A 3 10.16 6.49 -9.88
N ILE A 4 9.15 5.67 -9.51
CA ILE A 4 7.79 6.17 -9.36
C ILE A 4 7.60 6.91 -8.04
N ILE A 5 8.36 6.52 -7.00
CA ILE A 5 8.44 7.24 -5.73
C ILE A 5 9.91 7.53 -5.43
N SER A 6 10.20 8.80 -5.08
CA SER A 6 11.50 9.25 -4.61
C SER A 6 11.32 9.98 -3.28
N VAL A 7 11.99 9.51 -2.26
CA VAL A 7 12.03 10.08 -0.90
C VAL A 7 13.46 10.48 -0.60
N GLN A 8 13.69 11.72 -0.19
CA GLN A 8 15.04 12.26 0.08
C GLN A 8 15.07 12.98 1.42
N GLY A 9 15.95 12.54 2.31
CA GLY A 9 16.21 13.14 3.61
C GLY A 9 14.98 13.21 4.53
N LEU A 10 14.03 12.29 4.36
CA LEU A 10 12.75 12.35 5.05
C LEU A 10 12.90 12.15 6.56
N SER A 11 12.43 13.12 7.33
CA SER A 11 12.38 13.04 8.77
C SER A 11 10.99 13.42 9.30
N LYS A 12 10.56 12.74 10.37
CA LYS A 12 9.33 13.04 11.08
C LYS A 12 9.54 13.01 12.58
N THR A 13 9.29 14.16 13.21
CA THR A 13 9.21 14.29 14.66
C THR A 13 7.79 14.75 15.02
N TYR A 14 7.16 14.05 15.94
CA TYR A 14 5.84 14.43 16.47
C TYR A 14 5.95 15.48 17.57
N ALA A 15 4.84 16.14 17.92
CA ALA A 15 4.81 17.18 18.95
C ALA A 15 5.30 16.70 20.33
N SER A 16 5.19 15.38 20.61
CA SER A 16 5.74 14.73 21.79
C SER A 16 7.27 14.64 21.84
N GLY A 17 7.97 15.07 20.78
CA GLY A 17 9.42 14.90 20.62
C GLY A 17 9.81 13.52 20.05
N PHE A 18 8.87 12.61 19.85
CA PHE A 18 9.16 11.30 19.28
C PHE A 18 9.57 11.40 17.80
N ARG A 19 10.78 10.93 17.48
CA ARG A 19 11.33 10.88 16.13
C ARG A 19 10.97 9.57 15.46
N ALA A 20 9.90 9.59 14.68
CA ALA A 20 9.36 8.42 14.00
C ALA A 20 10.12 8.06 12.71
N LEU A 21 10.70 9.04 12.01
CA LEU A 21 11.55 8.86 10.85
C LEU A 21 12.79 9.75 10.96
N LYS A 22 13.95 9.21 10.52
CA LYS A 22 15.25 9.85 10.67
C LYS A 22 16.04 9.76 9.38
N ASN A 23 16.01 10.83 8.59
CA ASN A 23 16.77 10.99 7.35
C ASN A 23 16.64 9.78 6.39
N VAL A 24 15.38 9.42 6.06
CA VAL A 24 15.08 8.27 5.19
C VAL A 24 15.23 8.68 3.73
N ASP A 25 16.05 7.93 3.00
CA ASP A 25 16.18 7.99 1.54
C ASP A 25 15.64 6.68 0.94
N LEU A 26 14.70 6.77 -0.02
CA LEU A 26 14.07 5.59 -0.62
C LEU A 26 13.65 5.88 -2.05
N GLU A 27 13.98 4.97 -2.95
CA GLU A 27 13.46 4.96 -4.32
C GLU A 27 12.70 3.67 -4.61
N ILE A 28 11.49 3.80 -5.15
CA ILE A 28 10.64 2.67 -5.58
C ILE A 28 10.51 2.71 -7.09
N ARG A 29 10.77 1.58 -7.74
CA ARG A 29 10.73 1.41 -9.21
C ARG A 29 9.29 1.22 -9.67
N ARG A 30 9.00 1.59 -10.93
CA ARG A 30 7.67 1.35 -11.53
C ARG A 30 7.43 -0.14 -11.73
N GLY A 31 6.20 -0.56 -11.41
CA GLY A 31 5.73 -1.93 -11.65
C GLY A 31 6.44 -2.98 -10.79
N GLU A 32 7.10 -2.58 -9.69
CA GLU A 32 7.64 -3.55 -8.74
C GLU A 32 6.66 -3.79 -7.58
N ILE A 33 6.83 -4.92 -6.93
CA ILE A 33 6.31 -5.17 -5.58
C ILE A 33 7.45 -4.87 -4.61
N PHE A 34 7.30 -3.83 -3.81
CA PHE A 34 8.25 -3.42 -2.79
C PHE A 34 7.73 -3.79 -1.39
N ALA A 35 8.47 -4.59 -0.63
CA ALA A 35 8.13 -4.89 0.76
C ALA A 35 8.95 -4.01 1.72
N LEU A 36 8.28 -3.32 2.62
CA LEU A 36 8.89 -2.61 3.74
C LEU A 36 8.80 -3.48 5.00
N LEU A 37 9.91 -4.13 5.33
CA LEU A 37 10.04 -5.05 6.45
C LEU A 37 10.52 -4.32 7.71
N GLY A 38 9.90 -4.57 8.84
CA GLY A 38 10.36 -4.05 10.12
C GLY A 38 9.41 -4.36 11.28
N PRO A 39 9.88 -4.32 12.52
CA PRO A 39 9.07 -4.58 13.70
C PRO A 39 7.96 -3.53 13.88
N ASN A 40 7.02 -3.82 14.78
CA ASN A 40 6.01 -2.85 15.17
C ASN A 40 6.69 -1.62 15.80
N GLY A 41 6.20 -0.42 15.45
CA GLY A 41 6.82 0.84 15.88
C GLY A 41 8.10 1.23 15.12
N ALA A 42 8.54 0.48 14.11
CA ALA A 42 9.73 0.82 13.33
C ALA A 42 9.61 2.09 12.47
N GLY A 43 8.38 2.59 12.24
CA GLY A 43 8.10 3.76 11.41
C GLY A 43 7.42 3.45 10.07
N LYS A 44 7.04 2.18 9.78
CA LYS A 44 6.42 1.74 8.52
C LYS A 44 5.17 2.57 8.18
N THR A 45 4.17 2.56 9.05
CA THR A 45 2.91 3.32 8.87
C THR A 45 3.14 4.83 8.78
N THR A 46 4.12 5.37 9.52
CA THR A 46 4.48 6.79 9.42
C THR A 46 5.09 7.11 8.06
N LEU A 47 5.96 6.25 7.53
CA LEU A 47 6.55 6.42 6.19
C LEU A 47 5.47 6.39 5.11
N ILE A 48 4.61 5.37 5.11
CA ILE A 48 3.46 5.28 4.18
C ILE A 48 2.56 6.51 4.32
N GLY A 49 2.13 6.84 5.54
CA GLY A 49 1.26 7.98 5.80
C GLY A 49 1.85 9.31 5.33
N THR A 50 3.18 9.44 5.39
CA THR A 50 3.86 10.65 4.88
C THR A 50 3.88 10.68 3.36
N ILE A 51 4.19 9.56 2.68
CA ILE A 51 4.15 9.47 1.22
C ILE A 51 2.73 9.70 0.69
N CYS A 52 1.72 9.17 1.35
CA CYS A 52 0.30 9.38 1.00
C CYS A 52 -0.22 10.79 1.34
N GLY A 53 0.59 11.66 1.95
CA GLY A 53 0.20 13.02 2.33
C GLY A 53 -0.80 13.09 3.50
N LEU A 54 -0.90 12.03 4.32
CA LEU A 54 -1.69 11.98 5.54
C LEU A 54 -0.92 12.52 6.75
N VAL A 55 0.40 12.35 6.74
CA VAL A 55 1.32 12.84 7.77
C VAL A 55 2.24 13.88 7.16
N ARG A 56 2.28 15.09 7.73
CA ARG A 56 3.19 16.13 7.27
C ARG A 56 4.63 15.81 7.70
N PRO A 57 5.60 15.79 6.77
CA PRO A 57 7.01 15.62 7.12
C PRO A 57 7.54 16.78 7.96
N SER A 58 8.56 16.53 8.77
CA SER A 58 9.30 17.58 9.49
C SER A 58 10.45 18.13 8.64
N ALA A 59 11.04 17.28 7.78
CA ALA A 59 12.09 17.65 6.82
C ALA A 59 12.12 16.63 5.67
N GLY A 60 12.82 16.97 4.60
CA GLY A 60 12.96 16.14 3.40
C GLY A 60 11.91 16.42 2.34
N THR A 61 12.05 15.73 1.20
CA THR A 61 11.16 15.87 0.04
C THR A 61 10.68 14.50 -0.42
N ILE A 62 9.45 14.45 -0.92
CA ILE A 62 8.85 13.23 -1.49
C ILE A 62 8.22 13.59 -2.83
N ARG A 63 8.51 12.77 -3.83
CA ARG A 63 7.90 12.87 -5.15
C ARG A 63 7.24 11.56 -5.53
N VAL A 64 6.06 11.66 -6.14
CA VAL A 64 5.32 10.53 -6.70
C VAL A 64 5.06 10.83 -8.17
N ASP A 65 5.59 9.99 -9.03
CA ASP A 65 5.54 10.17 -10.50
C ASP A 65 6.02 11.57 -10.96
N GLY A 66 7.07 12.08 -10.30
CA GLY A 66 7.64 13.41 -10.55
C GLY A 66 6.95 14.57 -9.82
N HIS A 67 5.74 14.37 -9.28
CA HIS A 67 4.99 15.39 -8.55
C HIS A 67 5.41 15.45 -7.08
N ASP A 68 5.62 16.64 -6.55
CA ASP A 68 5.92 16.86 -5.14
C ASP A 68 4.64 16.73 -4.29
N ILE A 69 4.70 15.97 -3.18
CA ILE A 69 3.51 15.71 -2.35
C ILE A 69 2.97 16.94 -1.62
N ALA A 70 3.78 17.97 -1.45
CA ALA A 70 3.38 19.19 -0.74
C ALA A 70 2.78 20.22 -1.70
N THR A 71 3.40 20.46 -2.87
CA THR A 71 2.94 21.45 -3.85
C THR A 71 1.89 20.89 -4.80
N ASP A 72 2.04 19.62 -5.23
CA ASP A 72 1.18 18.96 -6.21
C ASP A 72 0.27 17.89 -5.58
N TYR A 73 -0.20 18.13 -4.35
CA TYR A 73 -0.89 17.12 -3.53
C TYR A 73 -2.13 16.51 -4.21
N ARG A 74 -2.83 17.23 -5.09
CA ARG A 74 -3.98 16.69 -5.83
C ARG A 74 -3.53 15.64 -6.86
N ALA A 75 -2.48 15.96 -7.61
CA ALA A 75 -1.90 15.05 -8.59
C ALA A 75 -1.36 13.79 -7.89
N THR A 76 -0.56 13.94 -6.82
CA THR A 76 0.00 12.81 -6.10
C THR A 76 -1.06 11.90 -5.48
N ARG A 77 -2.10 12.46 -4.86
CA ARG A 77 -3.20 11.68 -4.29
C ARG A 77 -4.01 10.92 -5.34
N SER A 78 -4.19 11.48 -6.53
CA SER A 78 -4.88 10.78 -7.63
C SER A 78 -4.10 9.58 -8.17
N LEU A 79 -2.78 9.51 -7.90
CA LEU A 79 -1.90 8.41 -8.31
C LEU A 79 -1.80 7.31 -7.26
N ILE A 80 -2.26 7.54 -6.04
CA ILE A 80 -2.05 6.66 -4.89
C ILE A 80 -3.38 6.05 -4.43
N GLY A 81 -3.41 4.73 -4.27
CA GLY A 81 -4.39 4.00 -3.48
C GLY A 81 -3.76 3.57 -2.14
N LEU A 82 -4.52 3.64 -1.06
CA LEU A 82 -4.09 3.21 0.27
C LEU A 82 -5.11 2.27 0.89
N VAL A 83 -4.63 1.12 1.32
CA VAL A 83 -5.38 0.15 2.13
C VAL A 83 -4.76 0.13 3.52
N PRO A 84 -5.44 0.68 4.53
CA PRO A 84 -4.94 0.70 5.90
C PRO A 84 -5.03 -0.68 6.54
N GLN A 85 -4.31 -0.87 7.64
CA GLN A 85 -4.33 -2.11 8.42
C GLN A 85 -5.73 -2.39 9.00
N GLU A 86 -6.42 -1.36 9.50
CA GLU A 86 -7.74 -1.50 10.09
C GLU A 86 -8.85 -1.58 9.03
N LEU A 87 -9.81 -2.49 9.26
CA LEU A 87 -10.98 -2.70 8.40
C LEU A 87 -12.09 -1.68 8.71
N THR A 88 -11.90 -0.43 8.30
CA THR A 88 -12.92 0.62 8.46
C THR A 88 -13.79 0.74 7.21
N THR A 89 -15.04 0.27 7.30
CA THR A 89 -16.04 0.38 6.24
C THR A 89 -17.39 0.73 6.83
N ASP A 90 -18.26 1.39 6.06
CA ASP A 90 -19.65 1.59 6.48
C ASP A 90 -20.39 0.23 6.41
N ALA A 91 -20.90 -0.19 7.57
CA ALA A 91 -21.51 -1.51 7.73
C ALA A 91 -22.79 -1.73 6.89
N PHE A 92 -23.53 -0.66 6.58
CA PHE A 92 -24.84 -0.69 5.95
C PHE A 92 -24.81 -0.41 4.44
N GLU A 93 -23.68 0.06 3.94
CA GLU A 93 -23.46 0.26 2.50
C GLU A 93 -23.22 -1.06 1.76
N SER A 94 -23.23 -0.99 0.43
CA SER A 94 -22.89 -2.10 -0.46
C SER A 94 -21.49 -1.96 -1.04
N PRO A 95 -20.83 -3.04 -1.47
CA PRO A 95 -19.57 -2.98 -2.20
C PRO A 95 -19.62 -2.06 -3.41
N TRP A 96 -20.69 -2.16 -4.23
CA TRP A 96 -20.88 -1.29 -5.38
C TRP A 96 -20.97 0.18 -5.00
N GLY A 97 -21.81 0.51 -4.00
CA GLY A 97 -21.97 1.88 -3.51
C GLY A 97 -20.65 2.45 -2.97
N THR A 98 -19.96 1.68 -2.13
CA THR A 98 -18.69 2.09 -1.52
C THR A 98 -17.62 2.39 -2.57
N VAL A 99 -17.43 1.50 -3.56
CA VAL A 99 -16.38 1.67 -4.58
C VAL A 99 -16.73 2.81 -5.54
N SER A 100 -18.01 2.94 -5.94
CA SER A 100 -18.50 4.03 -6.77
C SER A 100 -18.36 5.38 -6.08
N PHE A 101 -18.73 5.47 -4.81
CA PHE A 101 -18.58 6.67 -4.01
C PHE A 101 -17.10 7.08 -3.86
N SER A 102 -16.22 6.10 -3.59
CA SER A 102 -14.78 6.34 -3.50
C SER A 102 -14.22 6.94 -4.79
N ARG A 103 -14.63 6.45 -5.97
CA ARG A 103 -14.23 7.01 -7.27
C ARG A 103 -14.60 8.48 -7.37
N GLY A 104 -15.82 8.84 -6.96
CA GLY A 104 -16.30 10.23 -6.94
C GLY A 104 -15.51 11.15 -6.02
N LEU A 105 -15.07 10.66 -4.86
CA LEU A 105 -14.22 11.43 -3.93
C LEU A 105 -12.87 11.84 -4.55
N PHE A 106 -12.35 11.05 -5.48
CA PHE A 106 -11.13 11.37 -6.23
C PHE A 106 -11.41 12.25 -7.48
N GLY A 107 -12.65 12.74 -7.64
CA GLY A 107 -13.04 13.61 -8.76
C GLY A 107 -13.12 12.89 -10.12
N LYS A 108 -13.19 11.56 -10.12
CA LYS A 108 -13.35 10.78 -11.34
C LYS A 108 -14.82 10.67 -11.72
N PRO A 109 -15.15 10.77 -13.03
CA PRO A 109 -16.51 10.56 -13.48
C PRO A 109 -16.99 9.13 -13.17
N PRO A 110 -18.31 8.91 -13.07
CA PRO A 110 -18.87 7.58 -12.94
C PRO A 110 -18.42 6.67 -14.08
N ASP A 111 -17.97 5.47 -13.74
CA ASP A 111 -17.54 4.44 -14.68
C ASP A 111 -17.98 3.06 -14.17
N PRO A 112 -19.23 2.66 -14.47
CA PRO A 112 -19.77 1.37 -14.06
C PRO A 112 -18.97 0.19 -14.56
N ALA A 113 -18.39 0.27 -15.77
CA ALA A 113 -17.62 -0.82 -16.35
C ALA A 113 -16.31 -1.04 -15.59
N HIS A 114 -15.62 0.05 -15.20
CA HIS A 114 -14.42 -0.05 -14.35
C HIS A 114 -14.76 -0.62 -12.96
N ILE A 115 -15.84 -0.16 -12.32
CA ILE A 115 -16.26 -0.67 -11.00
C ILE A 115 -16.61 -2.16 -11.07
N GLU A 116 -17.36 -2.58 -12.11
CA GLU A 116 -17.64 -4.00 -12.35
C GLU A 116 -16.36 -4.81 -12.51
N LYS A 117 -15.42 -4.35 -13.33
CA LYS A 117 -14.12 -5.00 -13.54
C LYS A 117 -13.41 -5.19 -12.20
N VAL A 118 -13.25 -4.13 -11.41
CA VAL A 118 -12.57 -4.18 -10.11
C VAL A 118 -13.26 -5.15 -9.16
N LEU A 119 -14.59 -5.13 -9.07
CA LEU A 119 -15.32 -6.05 -8.19
C LEU A 119 -15.23 -7.52 -8.63
N ARG A 120 -15.16 -7.79 -9.95
CA ARG A 120 -14.96 -9.15 -10.49
C ARG A 120 -13.54 -9.66 -10.19
N GLU A 121 -12.52 -8.87 -10.48
CA GLU A 121 -11.11 -9.20 -10.20
C GLU A 121 -10.87 -9.52 -8.71
N LEU A 122 -11.62 -8.87 -7.83
CA LEU A 122 -11.55 -9.08 -6.38
C LEU A 122 -12.55 -10.12 -5.85
N SER A 123 -13.27 -10.84 -6.73
CA SER A 123 -14.28 -11.85 -6.36
C SER A 123 -15.38 -11.30 -5.43
N LEU A 124 -15.81 -10.06 -5.67
CA LEU A 124 -16.86 -9.36 -4.90
C LEU A 124 -18.13 -9.13 -5.72
N TRP A 125 -18.13 -9.46 -7.02
CA TRP A 125 -19.24 -9.16 -7.92
C TRP A 125 -20.57 -9.76 -7.46
N ASP A 126 -20.57 -11.02 -7.04
CA ASP A 126 -21.79 -11.72 -6.57
C ASP A 126 -22.35 -11.15 -5.27
N LYS A 127 -21.58 -10.31 -4.59
CA LYS A 127 -21.95 -9.62 -3.35
C LYS A 127 -22.03 -8.09 -3.52
N LYS A 128 -22.03 -7.59 -4.76
CA LYS A 128 -21.96 -6.14 -5.06
C LYS A 128 -23.09 -5.32 -4.39
N ASP A 129 -24.27 -5.92 -4.19
CA ASP A 129 -25.46 -5.28 -3.59
C ASP A 129 -25.71 -5.76 -2.14
N ALA A 130 -24.88 -6.65 -1.59
CA ALA A 130 -25.01 -7.12 -0.22
C ALA A 130 -24.55 -6.05 0.78
N LYS A 131 -25.14 -6.06 1.98
CA LYS A 131 -24.63 -5.16 3.05
C LYS A 131 -23.24 -5.60 3.50
N ILE A 132 -22.31 -4.66 3.65
CA ILE A 132 -20.91 -4.91 4.02
C ILE A 132 -20.81 -5.65 5.36
N ILE A 133 -21.72 -5.43 6.29
CA ILE A 133 -21.74 -6.15 7.57
C ILE A 133 -21.82 -7.67 7.39
N THR A 134 -22.44 -8.15 6.31
CA THR A 134 -22.62 -9.59 6.02
C THR A 134 -21.40 -10.23 5.34
N LEU A 135 -20.41 -9.45 4.97
CA LEU A 135 -19.20 -9.94 4.31
C LEU A 135 -18.25 -10.58 5.32
N SER A 136 -17.53 -11.63 4.90
CA SER A 136 -16.43 -12.19 5.68
C SER A 136 -15.27 -11.19 5.84
N GLY A 137 -14.36 -11.43 6.79
CA GLY A 137 -13.18 -10.59 6.99
C GLY A 137 -12.31 -10.46 5.73
N GLY A 138 -12.11 -11.58 5.02
CA GLY A 138 -11.39 -11.59 3.74
C GLY A 138 -12.09 -10.78 2.65
N MET A 139 -13.43 -10.87 2.55
CA MET A 139 -14.21 -10.07 1.59
C MET A 139 -14.14 -8.56 1.94
N LYS A 140 -14.19 -8.20 3.21
CA LYS A 140 -14.01 -6.81 3.66
C LYS A 140 -12.63 -6.28 3.30
N ARG A 141 -11.58 -7.10 3.45
CA ARG A 141 -10.22 -6.74 3.03
C ARG A 141 -10.14 -6.49 1.52
N ARG A 142 -10.71 -7.39 0.72
CA ARG A 142 -10.80 -7.22 -0.75
C ARG A 142 -11.60 -5.97 -1.13
N LEU A 143 -12.65 -5.64 -0.39
CA LEU A 143 -13.43 -4.41 -0.60
C LEU A 143 -12.59 -3.14 -0.35
N LEU A 144 -11.73 -3.11 0.67
CA LEU A 144 -10.82 -1.99 0.88
C LEU A 144 -9.83 -1.83 -0.29
N ILE A 145 -9.36 -2.94 -0.86
CA ILE A 145 -8.53 -2.90 -2.07
C ILE A 145 -9.35 -2.38 -3.26
N ALA A 146 -10.59 -2.87 -3.46
CA ALA A 146 -11.49 -2.35 -4.50
C ALA A 146 -11.69 -0.83 -4.38
N LYS A 147 -11.94 -0.36 -3.16
CA LYS A 147 -12.06 1.06 -2.85
C LYS A 147 -10.78 1.84 -3.22
N ALA A 148 -9.60 1.31 -2.88
CA ALA A 148 -8.33 1.94 -3.21
C ALA A 148 -8.02 1.94 -4.72
N LEU A 149 -8.55 0.97 -5.48
CA LEU A 149 -8.39 0.87 -6.94
C LEU A 149 -9.45 1.66 -7.74
N SER A 150 -10.49 2.16 -7.10
CA SER A 150 -11.66 2.78 -7.74
C SER A 150 -11.32 3.95 -8.67
N HIS A 151 -10.26 4.68 -8.39
CA HIS A 151 -9.81 5.86 -9.14
C HIS A 151 -8.61 5.60 -10.08
N GLU A 152 -8.26 4.31 -10.30
CA GLU A 152 -7.18 3.87 -11.19
C GLU A 152 -5.79 4.39 -10.77
N PRO A 153 -5.35 4.12 -9.52
CA PRO A 153 -4.04 4.57 -9.05
C PRO A 153 -2.91 3.85 -9.77
N ARG A 154 -1.74 4.49 -9.87
CA ARG A 154 -0.49 3.87 -10.35
C ARG A 154 0.29 3.20 -9.25
N VAL A 155 0.03 3.57 -8.01
CA VAL A 155 0.70 3.09 -6.81
C VAL A 155 -0.34 2.64 -5.79
N LEU A 156 -0.18 1.44 -5.27
CA LEU A 156 -1.04 0.90 -4.20
C LEU A 156 -0.21 0.60 -2.96
N PHE A 157 -0.58 1.22 -1.85
CA PHE A 157 -0.04 0.91 -0.53
C PHE A 157 -0.96 -0.06 0.22
N LEU A 158 -0.36 -1.12 0.77
CA LEU A 158 -1.02 -2.13 1.60
C LEU A 158 -0.32 -2.16 2.96
N ASP A 159 -0.97 -1.62 3.99
CA ASP A 159 -0.39 -1.62 5.35
C ASP A 159 -0.77 -2.92 6.06
N GLU A 160 0.22 -3.81 6.26
CA GLU A 160 0.09 -5.15 6.86
C GLU A 160 -1.11 -5.97 6.31
N PRO A 161 -1.15 -6.23 4.97
CA PRO A 161 -2.35 -6.75 4.31
C PRO A 161 -2.78 -8.15 4.78
N THR A 162 -1.89 -8.90 5.41
CA THR A 162 -2.09 -10.28 5.84
C THR A 162 -2.10 -10.42 7.37
N ALA A 163 -2.07 -9.31 8.11
CA ALA A 163 -2.13 -9.35 9.56
C ALA A 163 -3.46 -9.98 10.05
N GLY A 164 -3.32 -11.02 10.87
CA GLY A 164 -4.48 -11.70 11.48
C GLY A 164 -5.33 -12.54 10.53
N VAL A 165 -4.83 -12.84 9.31
CA VAL A 165 -5.51 -13.73 8.37
C VAL A 165 -4.90 -15.13 8.38
N ASP A 166 -5.73 -16.15 8.08
CA ASP A 166 -5.28 -17.52 7.95
C ASP A 166 -4.40 -17.74 6.69
N VAL A 167 -3.81 -18.95 6.59
CA VAL A 167 -2.87 -19.29 5.52
C VAL A 167 -3.51 -19.26 4.13
N GLU A 168 -4.77 -19.65 4.01
CA GLU A 168 -5.46 -19.73 2.72
C GLU A 168 -5.78 -18.32 2.21
N LEU A 169 -6.37 -17.46 3.04
CA LEU A 169 -6.61 -16.06 2.73
C LEU A 169 -5.32 -15.28 2.42
N ARG A 170 -4.20 -15.65 3.06
CA ARG A 170 -2.88 -15.08 2.78
C ARG A 170 -2.41 -15.41 1.37
N ARG A 171 -2.55 -16.67 0.94
CA ARG A 171 -2.20 -17.08 -0.43
C ARG A 171 -3.04 -16.37 -1.48
N ASP A 172 -4.33 -16.24 -1.25
CA ASP A 172 -5.25 -15.49 -2.12
C ASP A 172 -4.83 -14.02 -2.25
N MET A 173 -4.43 -13.40 -1.15
CA MET A 173 -3.94 -12.03 -1.13
C MET A 173 -2.65 -11.89 -1.96
N TRP A 174 -1.75 -12.86 -1.88
CA TRP A 174 -0.51 -12.86 -2.64
C TRP A 174 -0.76 -13.00 -4.16
N GLN A 175 -1.70 -13.86 -4.56
CA GLN A 175 -2.08 -13.98 -5.96
C GLN A 175 -2.68 -12.66 -6.48
N LEU A 176 -3.54 -12.03 -5.68
CA LEU A 176 -4.13 -10.74 -6.02
C LEU A 176 -3.05 -9.65 -6.22
N VAL A 177 -2.09 -9.54 -5.29
CA VAL A 177 -1.01 -8.55 -5.38
C VAL A 177 -0.17 -8.77 -6.65
N ARG A 178 0.12 -10.04 -7.01
CA ARG A 178 0.83 -10.36 -8.27
C ARG A 178 0.03 -9.94 -9.50
N SER A 179 -1.28 -10.22 -9.53
CA SER A 179 -2.13 -9.83 -10.66
C SER A 179 -2.23 -8.31 -10.83
N LEU A 180 -2.28 -7.55 -9.73
CA LEU A 180 -2.25 -6.09 -9.77
C LEU A 180 -0.92 -5.55 -10.34
N ARG A 181 0.21 -6.14 -9.94
CA ARG A 181 1.53 -5.79 -10.48
C ARG A 181 1.61 -6.11 -11.97
N GLU A 182 1.11 -7.27 -12.41
CA GLU A 182 1.03 -7.65 -13.84
C GLU A 182 0.14 -6.68 -14.62
N GLY A 183 -0.89 -6.13 -14.00
CA GLY A 183 -1.72 -5.04 -14.53
C GLY A 183 -1.03 -3.67 -14.56
N GLY A 184 0.25 -3.58 -14.17
CA GLY A 184 1.05 -2.35 -14.24
C GLY A 184 1.00 -1.47 -12.97
N VAL A 185 0.32 -1.89 -11.91
CA VAL A 185 0.29 -1.17 -10.64
C VAL A 185 1.59 -1.44 -9.87
N THR A 186 2.22 -0.38 -9.35
CA THR A 186 3.33 -0.52 -8.40
C THR A 186 2.74 -0.78 -7.02
N VAL A 187 3.15 -1.86 -6.36
CA VAL A 187 2.61 -2.22 -5.04
C VAL A 187 3.66 -2.06 -3.96
N ILE A 188 3.33 -1.35 -2.91
CA ILE A 188 4.14 -1.24 -1.70
C ILE A 188 3.36 -1.87 -0.54
N LEU A 189 3.95 -2.87 0.08
CA LEU A 189 3.36 -3.49 1.26
C LEU A 189 4.27 -3.38 2.47
N THR A 190 3.66 -3.27 3.65
CA THR A 190 4.40 -3.39 4.90
C THR A 190 4.16 -4.77 5.50
N THR A 191 5.17 -5.31 6.14
CA THR A 191 5.06 -6.54 6.92
C THR A 191 6.12 -6.57 8.02
N HIS A 192 5.90 -7.40 9.02
CA HIS A 192 6.91 -7.76 10.01
C HIS A 192 7.32 -9.24 9.88
N TYR A 193 6.80 -9.95 8.87
CA TYR A 193 7.14 -11.33 8.54
C TYR A 193 8.07 -11.37 7.34
N ILE A 194 9.24 -11.98 7.51
CA ILE A 194 10.23 -12.09 6.44
C ILE A 194 9.74 -13.00 5.31
N GLU A 195 9.00 -14.05 5.65
CA GLU A 195 8.43 -15.02 4.71
C GLU A 195 7.47 -14.37 3.71
N GLU A 196 6.72 -13.36 4.15
CA GLU A 196 5.84 -12.59 3.26
C GLU A 196 6.64 -11.74 2.27
N ALA A 197 7.68 -11.07 2.74
CA ALA A 197 8.55 -10.30 1.88
C ALA A 197 9.28 -11.20 0.87
N GLU A 198 9.73 -12.39 1.30
CA GLU A 198 10.33 -13.41 0.43
C GLU A 198 9.40 -13.91 -0.66
N GLU A 199 8.14 -14.17 -0.31
CA GLU A 199 7.17 -14.73 -1.25
C GLU A 199 6.74 -13.71 -2.31
N MET A 200 6.57 -12.43 -1.95
CA MET A 200 5.87 -11.46 -2.77
C MET A 200 6.78 -10.42 -3.42
N ALA A 201 7.81 -9.95 -2.73
CA ALA A 201 8.53 -8.77 -3.15
C ALA A 201 9.54 -9.02 -4.28
N ASP A 202 9.74 -8.01 -5.12
CA ASP A 202 10.89 -7.91 -6.03
C ASP A 202 12.10 -7.32 -5.27
N ARG A 203 11.83 -6.29 -4.44
CA ARG A 203 12.82 -5.64 -3.57
C ARG A 203 12.29 -5.48 -2.15
N ILE A 204 13.20 -5.50 -1.20
CA ILE A 204 12.89 -5.41 0.23
C ILE A 204 13.67 -4.24 0.83
N GLY A 205 12.95 -3.34 1.51
CA GLY A 205 13.51 -2.34 2.40
C GLY A 205 13.35 -2.77 3.85
N VAL A 206 14.41 -2.68 4.65
CA VAL A 206 14.35 -2.96 6.09
C VAL A 206 14.40 -1.65 6.85
N ILE A 207 13.37 -1.40 7.66
CA ILE A 207 13.29 -0.21 8.52
C ILE A 207 13.31 -0.63 9.99
N ASN A 208 14.07 0.10 10.80
CA ASN A 208 14.11 -0.09 12.25
C ASN A 208 14.32 1.25 12.94
N LYS A 209 13.57 1.52 14.00
CA LYS A 209 13.66 2.74 14.84
C LYS A 209 13.68 4.04 14.03
N GLY A 210 12.91 4.07 12.92
CA GLY A 210 12.77 5.22 12.03
C GLY A 210 13.89 5.40 11.01
N GLU A 211 14.81 4.46 10.90
CA GLU A 211 15.93 4.46 9.95
C GLU A 211 15.77 3.35 8.93
N LEU A 212 15.98 3.66 7.65
CA LEU A 212 16.04 2.66 6.59
C LEU A 212 17.43 2.03 6.59
N ILE A 213 17.51 0.78 7.03
CA ILE A 213 18.78 0.07 7.26
C ILE A 213 19.39 -0.42 5.94
N LEU A 214 18.53 -0.93 5.04
CA LEU A 214 18.95 -1.40 3.72
C LEU A 214 17.77 -1.40 2.75
N VAL A 215 18.08 -1.38 1.46
CA VAL A 215 17.16 -1.65 0.36
C VAL A 215 17.89 -2.53 -0.65
N GLU A 216 17.39 -3.73 -0.88
CA GLU A 216 18.03 -4.70 -1.76
C GLU A 216 17.02 -5.48 -2.62
N ASP A 217 17.49 -6.02 -3.74
CA ASP A 217 16.76 -7.02 -4.50
C ASP A 217 16.58 -8.28 -3.62
N LYS A 218 15.38 -8.87 -3.67
CA LYS A 218 15.04 -10.05 -2.84
C LYS A 218 16.09 -11.16 -2.92
N ALA A 219 16.52 -11.50 -4.13
CA ALA A 219 17.49 -12.57 -4.35
C ALA A 219 18.84 -12.30 -3.66
N GLU A 220 19.29 -11.05 -3.64
CA GLU A 220 20.51 -10.63 -2.96
C GLU A 220 20.40 -10.73 -1.44
N LEU A 221 19.28 -10.27 -0.90
CA LEU A 221 19.01 -10.32 0.55
C LEU A 221 19.00 -11.80 1.03
N MET A 222 18.29 -12.68 0.31
CA MET A 222 18.20 -14.11 0.65
C MET A 222 19.58 -14.78 0.58
N ARG A 223 20.40 -14.46 -0.41
CA ARG A 223 21.77 -14.96 -0.50
C ARG A 223 22.64 -14.54 0.69
N LYS A 224 22.45 -13.32 1.21
CA LYS A 224 23.19 -12.83 2.38
C LYS A 224 22.73 -13.52 3.67
N LEU A 225 21.44 -13.77 3.82
CA LEU A 225 20.87 -14.48 4.97
C LEU A 225 21.25 -15.95 4.97
N GLY A 226 21.16 -16.64 3.83
CA GLY A 226 21.53 -18.06 3.68
C GLY A 226 23.04 -18.37 3.87
N LYS A 227 23.92 -17.38 3.76
CA LYS A 227 25.36 -17.55 4.04
C LYS A 227 25.73 -17.45 5.51
N LYS A 228 24.77 -17.16 6.39
CA LYS A 228 24.97 -17.03 7.85
C LYS A 228 24.47 -18.23 8.65
N GLN A 229 24.07 -19.33 7.98
CA GLN A 229 23.75 -20.61 8.61
C GLN A 229 24.95 -21.58 8.55
#